data_7c8ee8fc78af8b5cddf74367721623e2
#
_entry.id   7c8ee8fc78af8b5cddf74367721623e2
#
_cell.length_a   1.000
_cell.length_b   1.000
_cell.length_c   1.000
_cell.angle_alpha   90.00
_cell.angle_beta   90.00
_cell.angle_gamma   90.00
#
_symmetry.space_group_name_H-M   'P 1'
#
loop_
_entity.id
_entity.type
_entity.pdbx_description
1 polymer ?
#
loop_
_entity_poly.entity_id
_entity_poly.type
_entity_poly.pdbx_seq_one_letter_code
_entity_poly.pdbx_strand_id
1 'polypeptide(L)'
;MDAQDVQNDLSHVLMSREDVQDTITDLARQIDRDYADKDLLIVAVLKGAVMVVADLTRALHSHVELDFMAVSSYGSGTKSSGVVRILKDLDADLTGRHVLIVEDIIDSGLTLSWLKANLESRGPASVEICTLLRKPEAMKVDIDVKYVGRDIPNEFVVGYGLDYAEKYRNLDFVGTLAPHVYSLPGARRGPAWPTCHAWCRSDAGSPPHSDSLRDRPPASPR
;
A
#
# COMPACT_ATOMS: atom_id res chain seq x y z
N MET A 1 -14.06 -12.24 -9.96
CA MET A 1 -14.76 -11.05 -10.50
C MET A 1 -14.06 -10.69 -11.78
N ASP A 2 -14.78 -10.69 -12.88
CA ASP A 2 -14.22 -10.49 -14.22
C ASP A 2 -14.40 -9.04 -14.66
N ALA A 3 -13.67 -8.64 -15.73
CA ALA A 3 -13.79 -7.29 -16.29
C ALA A 3 -15.24 -6.94 -16.72
N GLN A 4 -16.02 -7.95 -17.09
CA GLN A 4 -17.43 -7.77 -17.43
C GLN A 4 -18.31 -7.38 -16.23
N ASP A 5 -17.98 -7.85 -15.02
CA ASP A 5 -18.72 -7.55 -13.79
C ASP A 5 -18.60 -6.08 -13.38
N VAL A 6 -17.52 -5.42 -13.80
CA VAL A 6 -17.18 -4.03 -13.46
C VAL A 6 -17.02 -3.12 -14.68
N GLN A 7 -17.45 -3.56 -15.85
CA GLN A 7 -17.26 -2.83 -17.11
C GLN A 7 -17.82 -1.39 -17.11
N ASN A 8 -18.87 -1.14 -16.32
CA ASN A 8 -19.46 0.19 -16.18
C ASN A 8 -18.65 1.11 -15.25
N ASP A 9 -17.81 0.54 -14.40
CA ASP A 9 -17.01 1.27 -13.42
C ASP A 9 -15.61 1.60 -13.96
N LEU A 10 -15.19 0.95 -15.05
CA LEU A 10 -13.87 1.12 -15.64
C LEU A 10 -13.92 1.92 -16.93
N SER A 11 -12.93 2.79 -17.14
CA SER A 11 -12.68 3.42 -18.44
C SER A 11 -12.04 2.45 -19.41
N HIS A 12 -11.05 1.68 -18.94
CA HIS A 12 -10.37 0.64 -19.71
C HIS A 12 -9.57 -0.28 -18.79
N VAL A 13 -9.17 -1.44 -19.30
CA VAL A 13 -8.20 -2.32 -18.67
C VAL A 13 -6.80 -1.82 -19.03
N LEU A 14 -5.98 -1.50 -18.02
CA LEU A 14 -4.62 -0.99 -18.20
C LEU A 14 -3.59 -2.12 -18.32
N MET A 15 -3.75 -3.16 -17.51
CA MET A 15 -2.98 -4.40 -17.58
C MET A 15 -3.93 -5.58 -17.46
N SER A 16 -3.87 -6.50 -18.40
CA SER A 16 -4.60 -7.76 -18.32
C SER A 16 -4.02 -8.64 -17.22
N ARG A 17 -4.71 -9.73 -16.89
CA ARG A 17 -4.20 -10.75 -15.98
C ARG A 17 -2.85 -11.31 -16.45
N GLU A 18 -2.75 -11.58 -17.74
CA GLU A 18 -1.54 -12.09 -18.37
C GLU A 18 -0.39 -11.09 -18.26
N ASP A 19 -0.64 -9.80 -18.54
CA ASP A 19 0.35 -8.72 -18.37
C ASP A 19 0.88 -8.65 -16.94
N VAL A 20 -0.01 -8.78 -15.95
CA VAL A 20 0.37 -8.77 -14.53
C VAL A 20 1.26 -9.98 -14.22
N GLN A 21 0.88 -11.19 -14.63
CA GLN A 21 1.63 -12.41 -14.37
C GLN A 21 3.01 -12.41 -15.05
N ASP A 22 3.09 -11.92 -16.27
CA ASP A 22 4.36 -11.78 -17.00
C ASP A 22 5.27 -10.77 -16.29
N THR A 23 4.72 -9.64 -15.87
CA THR A 23 5.45 -8.62 -15.10
C THR A 23 6.01 -9.18 -13.78
N ILE A 24 5.19 -9.91 -13.01
CA ILE A 24 5.62 -10.56 -11.77
C ILE A 24 6.74 -11.58 -12.03
N THR A 25 6.60 -12.38 -13.09
CA THR A 25 7.61 -13.38 -13.47
C THR A 25 8.94 -12.71 -13.82
N ASP A 26 8.90 -11.61 -14.55
CA ASP A 26 10.12 -10.88 -14.92
C ASP A 26 10.79 -10.20 -13.71
N LEU A 27 10.01 -9.66 -12.78
CA LEU A 27 10.51 -9.13 -11.50
C LEU A 27 11.16 -10.24 -10.65
N ALA A 28 10.50 -11.39 -10.55
CA ALA A 28 11.02 -12.54 -9.79
C ALA A 28 12.37 -13.01 -10.34
N ARG A 29 12.54 -13.12 -11.68
CA ARG A 29 13.81 -13.49 -12.30
C ARG A 29 14.94 -12.50 -12.00
N GLN A 30 14.63 -11.20 -11.96
CA GLN A 30 15.63 -10.19 -11.61
C GLN A 30 16.05 -10.32 -10.15
N ILE A 31 15.08 -10.50 -9.25
CA ILE A 31 15.30 -10.63 -7.81
C ILE A 31 16.09 -11.91 -7.51
N ASP A 32 15.71 -13.06 -8.06
CA ASP A 32 16.44 -14.34 -7.89
C ASP A 32 17.91 -14.21 -8.30
N ARG A 33 18.21 -13.53 -9.42
CA ARG A 33 19.58 -13.32 -9.88
C ARG A 33 20.39 -12.43 -8.92
N ASP A 34 19.77 -11.33 -8.43
CA ASP A 34 20.46 -10.32 -7.65
C ASP A 34 20.64 -10.74 -6.18
N TYR A 35 19.80 -11.64 -5.70
CA TYR A 35 19.79 -12.15 -4.31
C TYR A 35 20.14 -13.63 -4.19
N ALA A 36 20.74 -14.21 -5.23
CA ALA A 36 21.30 -15.57 -5.13
C ALA A 36 22.23 -15.67 -3.92
N ASP A 37 22.04 -16.67 -3.09
CA ASP A 37 22.82 -16.96 -1.87
C ASP A 37 22.79 -15.84 -0.80
N LYS A 38 21.81 -14.94 -0.83
CA LYS A 38 21.61 -13.89 0.17
C LYS A 38 20.41 -14.19 1.07
N ASP A 39 20.51 -13.78 2.34
CA ASP A 39 19.39 -13.80 3.28
C ASP A 39 18.44 -12.63 2.94
N LEU A 40 17.39 -12.92 2.17
CA LEU A 40 16.42 -11.95 1.71
C LEU A 40 15.15 -11.97 2.57
N LEU A 41 14.88 -10.83 3.18
CA LEU A 41 13.60 -10.54 3.83
C LEU A 41 12.75 -9.66 2.90
N ILE A 42 11.60 -10.15 2.51
CA ILE A 42 10.59 -9.38 1.78
C ILE A 42 9.67 -8.70 2.79
N VAL A 43 9.54 -7.38 2.68
CA VAL A 43 8.65 -6.57 3.50
C VAL A 43 7.52 -6.02 2.62
N ALA A 44 6.31 -6.56 2.78
CA ALA A 44 5.14 -6.09 2.03
C ALA A 44 4.36 -5.03 2.80
N VAL A 45 3.97 -3.96 2.13
CA VAL A 45 3.19 -2.88 2.74
C VAL A 45 1.69 -3.12 2.54
N LEU A 46 1.01 -3.32 3.66
CA LEU A 46 -0.43 -3.62 3.68
C LEU A 46 -1.25 -2.34 3.43
N LYS A 47 -2.41 -2.46 2.76
CA LYS A 47 -3.08 -3.69 2.25
C LYS A 47 -2.78 -3.96 0.78
N GLY A 48 -2.44 -2.93 0.00
CA GLY A 48 -2.39 -2.98 -1.46
C GLY A 48 -1.43 -4.04 -2.00
N ALA A 49 -0.23 -4.13 -1.43
CA ALA A 49 0.80 -5.05 -1.90
C ALA A 49 0.50 -6.55 -1.68
N VAL A 50 -0.62 -6.92 -1.02
CA VAL A 50 -0.89 -8.31 -0.65
C VAL A 50 -0.95 -9.25 -1.87
N MET A 51 -1.54 -8.81 -2.98
CA MET A 51 -1.64 -9.62 -4.20
C MET A 51 -0.28 -9.74 -4.89
N VAL A 52 0.43 -8.62 -4.99
CA VAL A 52 1.77 -8.56 -5.57
C VAL A 52 2.73 -9.48 -4.84
N VAL A 53 2.81 -9.37 -3.51
CA VAL A 53 3.75 -10.18 -2.72
C VAL A 53 3.39 -11.66 -2.75
N ALA A 54 2.10 -12.01 -2.76
CA ALA A 54 1.67 -13.40 -2.82
C ALA A 54 2.09 -14.08 -4.14
N ASP A 55 1.96 -13.39 -5.27
CA ASP A 55 2.36 -13.93 -6.55
C ASP A 55 3.87 -13.85 -6.77
N LEU A 56 4.51 -12.77 -6.34
CA LEU A 56 5.96 -12.62 -6.42
C LEU A 56 6.69 -13.72 -5.64
N THR A 57 6.30 -13.99 -4.40
CA THR A 57 6.94 -15.03 -3.57
C THR A 57 6.75 -16.43 -4.13
N ARG A 58 5.64 -16.69 -4.82
CA ARG A 58 5.44 -17.97 -5.53
C ARG A 58 6.24 -18.08 -6.82
N ALA A 59 6.57 -16.97 -7.45
CA ALA A 59 7.37 -16.92 -8.67
C ALA A 59 8.88 -17.00 -8.39
N LEU A 60 9.33 -16.65 -7.18
CA LEU A 60 10.74 -16.78 -6.76
C LEU A 60 11.14 -18.25 -6.62
N HIS A 61 12.38 -18.56 -7.01
CA HIS A 61 12.99 -19.88 -6.83
C HIS A 61 13.81 -19.95 -5.54
N SER A 62 14.25 -18.81 -5.02
CA SER A 62 15.00 -18.70 -3.76
C SER A 62 14.08 -18.78 -2.56
N HIS A 63 14.59 -19.36 -1.45
CA HIS A 63 13.90 -19.24 -0.17
C HIS A 63 13.95 -17.79 0.32
N VAL A 64 12.79 -17.27 0.71
CA VAL A 64 12.66 -15.91 1.23
C VAL A 64 11.87 -15.92 2.54
N GLU A 65 12.21 -15.03 3.45
CA GLU A 65 11.36 -14.71 4.59
C GLU A 65 10.41 -13.58 4.22
N LEU A 66 9.22 -13.61 4.76
CA LEU A 66 8.17 -12.63 4.48
C LEU A 66 7.66 -12.00 5.76
N ASP A 67 7.64 -10.68 5.82
CA ASP A 67 7.00 -9.91 6.89
C ASP A 67 6.16 -8.77 6.30
N PHE A 68 5.29 -8.21 7.11
CA PHE A 68 4.32 -7.20 6.70
C PHE A 68 4.41 -5.95 7.56
N MET A 69 4.34 -4.80 6.90
CA MET A 69 4.14 -3.52 7.56
C MET A 69 2.80 -2.91 7.19
N ALA A 70 2.22 -2.16 8.12
CA ALA A 70 1.10 -1.29 7.82
C ALA A 70 1.45 0.13 8.26
N VAL A 71 1.30 1.08 7.34
CA VAL A 71 1.56 2.48 7.58
C VAL A 71 0.36 3.34 7.16
N SER A 72 0.18 4.46 7.84
CA SER A 72 -0.80 5.47 7.43
C SER A 72 -0.09 6.81 7.27
N SER A 73 -0.38 7.52 6.18
CA SER A 73 0.04 8.90 6.02
C SER A 73 -0.96 9.85 6.68
N TYR A 74 -0.49 10.74 7.56
CA TYR A 74 -1.33 11.76 8.18
C TYR A 74 -1.48 12.95 7.24
N GLY A 75 -2.72 13.29 6.89
CA GLY A 75 -3.06 14.47 6.11
C GLY A 75 -4.54 14.49 5.78
N SER A 76 -5.35 15.25 6.51
CA SER A 76 -6.68 15.64 6.08
C SER A 76 -6.57 16.90 5.23
N GLY A 77 -6.80 16.76 3.93
CA GLY A 77 -6.78 17.92 3.02
C GLY A 77 -5.49 18.03 2.22
N THR A 78 -5.43 19.01 1.35
CA THR A 78 -4.51 19.27 0.25
C THR A 78 -3.01 19.41 0.57
N LYS A 79 -2.61 19.17 1.83
CA LYS A 79 -1.20 19.15 2.25
C LYS A 79 -0.95 17.86 3.03
N SER A 80 -0.31 16.89 2.41
CA SER A 80 0.33 15.79 3.14
C SER A 80 1.40 16.41 4.03
N SER A 81 1.24 16.28 5.34
CA SER A 81 2.21 16.82 6.32
C SER A 81 3.53 16.02 6.33
N GLY A 82 3.64 14.98 5.51
CA GLY A 82 4.79 14.09 5.49
C GLY A 82 4.91 13.19 6.74
N VAL A 83 3.98 13.29 7.68
CA VAL A 83 3.98 12.44 8.88
C VAL A 83 3.42 11.07 8.53
N VAL A 84 4.25 10.04 8.65
CA VAL A 84 3.88 8.64 8.49
C VAL A 84 3.78 8.00 9.87
N ARG A 85 2.69 7.28 10.12
CA ARG A 85 2.47 6.50 11.33
C ARG A 85 2.55 5.01 11.02
N ILE A 86 3.34 4.27 11.76
CA ILE A 86 3.36 2.81 11.71
C ILE A 86 2.17 2.29 12.51
N LEU A 87 1.32 1.49 11.87
CA LEU A 87 0.17 0.81 12.46
C LEU A 87 0.51 -0.63 12.88
N LYS A 88 1.30 -1.33 12.05
CA LYS A 88 1.95 -2.60 12.34
C LYS A 88 3.42 -2.48 11.94
N ASP A 89 4.31 -2.76 12.86
CA ASP A 89 5.74 -2.85 12.60
C ASP A 89 6.14 -4.30 12.28
N LEU A 90 7.38 -4.47 11.82
CA LEU A 90 7.98 -5.77 11.55
C LEU A 90 8.19 -6.55 12.84
N ASP A 91 8.04 -7.86 12.75
CA ASP A 91 8.39 -8.80 13.81
C ASP A 91 9.84 -9.28 13.65
N ALA A 92 10.37 -9.22 12.42
CA ALA A 92 11.73 -9.66 12.08
C ALA A 92 12.81 -8.63 12.46
N ASP A 93 13.97 -9.10 12.92
CA ASP A 93 15.19 -8.31 13.05
C ASP A 93 15.83 -8.09 11.67
N LEU A 94 16.17 -6.85 11.36
CA LEU A 94 16.77 -6.47 10.07
C LEU A 94 18.29 -6.48 10.05
N THR A 95 18.94 -6.61 11.21
CA THR A 95 20.38 -6.43 11.36
C THR A 95 21.17 -7.37 10.42
N GLY A 96 21.92 -6.78 9.50
CA GLY A 96 22.78 -7.50 8.54
C GLY A 96 22.04 -8.24 7.42
N ARG A 97 20.71 -8.15 7.34
CA ARG A 97 19.90 -8.81 6.30
C ARG A 97 19.71 -7.93 5.07
N HIS A 98 19.42 -8.55 3.94
CA HIS A 98 18.97 -7.84 2.75
C HIS A 98 17.45 -7.69 2.81
N VAL A 99 16.96 -6.46 2.70
CA VAL A 99 15.53 -6.14 2.78
C VAL A 99 15.02 -5.68 1.43
N LEU A 100 13.91 -6.25 0.97
CA LEU A 100 13.20 -5.84 -0.23
C LEU A 100 11.79 -5.37 0.15
N ILE A 101 11.54 -4.06 0.05
CA ILE A 101 10.20 -3.49 0.21
C ILE A 101 9.40 -3.81 -1.04
N VAL A 102 8.20 -4.39 -0.88
CA VAL A 102 7.28 -4.68 -1.98
C VAL A 102 6.03 -3.83 -1.85
N GLU A 103 5.75 -3.07 -2.91
CA GLU A 103 4.59 -2.18 -3.06
C GLU A 103 3.77 -2.53 -4.30
N ASP A 104 2.48 -2.23 -4.25
CA ASP A 104 1.58 -2.32 -5.39
C ASP A 104 1.83 -1.19 -6.38
N ILE A 105 1.93 0.05 -5.88
CA ILE A 105 2.09 1.24 -6.70
C ILE A 105 2.90 2.34 -6.00
N ILE A 106 3.77 3.00 -6.75
CA ILE A 106 4.40 4.25 -6.35
C ILE A 106 3.71 5.41 -7.05
N ASP A 107 3.08 6.27 -6.24
CA ASP A 107 2.47 7.53 -6.68
C ASP A 107 3.42 8.70 -6.34
N SER A 108 3.24 9.39 -5.22
CA SER A 108 4.10 10.53 -4.84
C SER A 108 5.50 10.13 -4.34
N GLY A 109 5.70 8.89 -3.92
CA GLY A 109 6.94 8.37 -3.35
C GLY A 109 7.24 8.81 -1.90
N LEU A 110 6.48 9.77 -1.34
CA LEU A 110 6.76 10.34 -0.02
C LEU A 110 6.75 9.31 1.11
N THR A 111 5.71 8.47 1.17
CA THR A 111 5.58 7.44 2.19
C THR A 111 6.69 6.40 2.07
N LEU A 112 6.99 6.00 0.85
CA LEU A 112 7.98 4.99 0.56
C LEU A 112 9.41 5.47 0.84
N SER A 113 9.72 6.74 0.54
CA SER A 113 11.00 7.37 0.89
C SER A 113 11.21 7.40 2.41
N TRP A 114 10.17 7.77 3.17
CA TRP A 114 10.22 7.72 4.62
C TRP A 114 10.41 6.29 5.14
N LEU A 115 9.68 5.34 4.56
CA LEU A 115 9.73 3.93 4.96
C LEU A 115 11.13 3.34 4.72
N LYS A 116 11.71 3.59 3.53
CA LYS A 116 13.06 3.15 3.20
C LYS A 116 14.07 3.67 4.23
N ALA A 117 14.07 4.97 4.51
CA ALA A 117 14.96 5.58 5.50
C ALA A 117 14.75 5.01 6.92
N ASN A 118 13.50 4.73 7.31
CA ASN A 118 13.20 4.09 8.58
C ASN A 118 13.79 2.68 8.69
N LEU A 119 13.63 1.85 7.65
CA LEU A 119 14.19 0.50 7.63
C LEU A 119 15.72 0.51 7.56
N GLU A 120 16.32 1.41 6.78
CA GLU A 120 17.77 1.59 6.72
C GLU A 120 18.37 1.93 8.08
N SER A 121 17.66 2.69 8.91
CA SER A 121 18.13 3.06 10.26
C SER A 121 18.20 1.88 11.24
N ARG A 122 17.63 0.71 10.88
CA ARG A 122 17.63 -0.51 11.70
C ARG A 122 18.80 -1.46 11.42
N GLY A 123 19.80 -1.04 10.63
CA GLY A 123 21.05 -1.76 10.40
C GLY A 123 21.00 -2.95 9.44
N PRO A 124 20.13 -2.96 8.40
CA PRO A 124 20.17 -3.99 7.37
C PRO A 124 21.44 -3.90 6.52
N ALA A 125 21.80 -4.97 5.80
CA ALA A 125 22.87 -4.96 4.81
C ALA A 125 22.49 -4.14 3.57
N SER A 126 21.23 -4.15 3.18
CA SER A 126 20.66 -3.29 2.13
C SER A 126 19.16 -3.15 2.28
N VAL A 127 18.60 -2.05 1.77
CA VAL A 127 17.15 -1.85 1.59
C VAL A 127 16.90 -1.44 0.15
N GLU A 128 16.20 -2.29 -0.59
CA GLU A 128 15.81 -2.04 -1.97
C GLU A 128 14.29 -2.04 -2.12
N ILE A 129 13.79 -1.54 -3.24
CA ILE A 129 12.37 -1.41 -3.50
C ILE A 129 11.99 -2.18 -4.76
N CYS A 130 10.87 -2.90 -4.68
CA CYS A 130 10.16 -3.52 -5.78
C CYS A 130 8.72 -2.98 -5.81
N THR A 131 8.27 -2.54 -6.97
CA THR A 131 6.88 -2.11 -7.17
C THR A 131 6.31 -2.71 -8.44
N LEU A 132 5.03 -3.09 -8.41
CA LEU A 132 4.34 -3.52 -9.63
C LEU A 132 4.14 -2.33 -10.57
N LEU A 133 3.66 -1.21 -10.04
CA LEU A 133 3.33 -0.02 -10.82
C LEU A 133 4.08 1.21 -10.31
N ARG A 134 4.43 2.11 -11.24
CA ARG A 134 4.99 3.43 -10.91
C ARG A 134 4.35 4.51 -11.78
N LYS A 135 4.02 5.65 -11.17
CA LYS A 135 3.55 6.86 -11.86
C LYS A 135 4.65 7.91 -11.88
N PRO A 136 5.51 7.95 -12.91
CA PRO A 136 6.65 8.89 -12.95
C PRO A 136 6.22 10.35 -12.83
N GLU A 137 5.08 10.71 -13.45
CA GLU A 137 4.56 12.10 -13.46
C GLU A 137 4.01 12.55 -12.09
N ALA A 138 3.65 11.61 -11.22
CA ALA A 138 3.09 11.91 -9.90
C ALA A 138 4.17 12.02 -8.81
N MET A 139 5.38 11.55 -9.08
CA MET A 139 6.48 11.52 -8.11
C MET A 139 6.87 12.93 -7.66
N LYS A 140 7.00 13.11 -6.34
CA LYS A 140 7.37 14.37 -5.69
C LYS A 140 8.74 14.34 -5.05
N VAL A 141 9.31 13.16 -4.92
CA VAL A 141 10.64 12.91 -4.35
C VAL A 141 11.41 12.00 -5.28
N ASP A 142 12.70 12.24 -5.36
CA ASP A 142 13.62 11.34 -6.04
C ASP A 142 13.91 10.17 -5.10
N ILE A 143 13.44 9.00 -5.48
CA ILE A 143 13.66 7.74 -4.76
C ILE A 143 14.13 6.69 -5.75
N ASP A 144 15.26 6.07 -5.42
CA ASP A 144 15.78 4.96 -6.19
C ASP A 144 14.91 3.72 -5.99
N VAL A 145 14.33 3.23 -7.09
CA VAL A 145 13.48 2.04 -7.14
C VAL A 145 14.14 1.02 -8.04
N LYS A 146 14.70 0.00 -7.44
CA LYS A 146 15.53 -0.98 -8.16
C LYS A 146 14.73 -1.86 -9.11
N TYR A 147 13.52 -2.26 -8.70
CA TYR A 147 12.68 -3.14 -9.50
C TYR A 147 11.32 -2.46 -9.75
N VAL A 148 11.05 -2.16 -11.02
CA VAL A 148 9.81 -1.53 -11.47
C VAL A 148 9.16 -2.44 -12.50
N GLY A 149 7.94 -2.88 -12.22
CA GLY A 149 7.18 -3.71 -13.14
C GLY A 149 6.75 -2.92 -14.37
N ARG A 150 5.96 -1.87 -14.17
CA ARG A 150 5.47 -1.04 -15.27
C ARG A 150 5.30 0.43 -14.86
N ASP A 151 5.76 1.34 -15.70
CA ASP A 151 5.40 2.76 -15.61
C ASP A 151 4.01 2.97 -16.23
N ILE A 152 3.16 3.72 -15.54
CA ILE A 152 1.79 3.99 -15.94
C ILE A 152 1.50 5.50 -15.93
N PRO A 153 0.51 5.96 -16.72
CA PRO A 153 0.02 7.34 -16.67
C PRO A 153 -0.51 7.72 -15.28
N ASN A 154 -0.62 9.02 -15.02
CA ASN A 154 -1.20 9.51 -13.77
C ASN A 154 -2.74 9.41 -13.78
N GLU A 155 -3.25 8.18 -13.83
CA GLU A 155 -4.66 7.83 -13.81
C GLU A 155 -5.05 7.17 -12.49
N PHE A 156 -6.35 7.14 -12.17
CA PHE A 156 -6.84 6.44 -11.00
C PHE A 156 -7.04 4.96 -11.33
N VAL A 157 -6.20 4.11 -10.78
CA VAL A 157 -6.18 2.67 -11.07
C VAL A 157 -6.68 1.84 -9.89
N VAL A 158 -7.34 0.73 -10.19
CA VAL A 158 -7.89 -0.24 -9.23
C VAL A 158 -7.61 -1.66 -9.72
N GLY A 159 -7.74 -2.61 -8.82
CA GLY A 159 -7.53 -4.03 -9.11
C GLY A 159 -6.15 -4.52 -8.67
N TYR A 160 -6.01 -5.82 -8.57
CA TYR A 160 -4.79 -6.51 -8.14
C TYR A 160 -4.18 -5.94 -6.83
N GLY A 161 -5.07 -5.79 -5.83
CA GLY A 161 -4.71 -5.20 -4.52
C GLY A 161 -5.08 -3.74 -4.37
N LEU A 162 -5.07 -2.96 -5.45
CA LEU A 162 -5.46 -1.56 -5.47
C LEU A 162 -6.97 -1.38 -5.29
N ASP A 163 -7.39 -0.34 -4.56
CA ASP A 163 -8.78 -0.13 -4.24
C ASP A 163 -9.32 1.28 -4.49
N TYR A 164 -10.64 1.33 -4.55
CA TYR A 164 -11.43 2.53 -4.30
C TYR A 164 -12.53 2.21 -3.27
N ALA A 165 -12.50 2.88 -2.12
CA ALA A 165 -13.44 2.67 -1.00
C ALA A 165 -13.56 1.18 -0.58
N GLU A 166 -12.42 0.49 -0.44
CA GLU A 166 -12.26 -0.94 -0.11
C GLU A 166 -12.87 -1.91 -1.12
N LYS A 167 -13.15 -1.46 -2.32
CA LYS A 167 -13.66 -2.28 -3.43
C LYS A 167 -12.55 -2.48 -4.47
N TYR A 168 -12.75 -3.45 -5.35
CA TYR A 168 -11.92 -3.78 -6.53
C TYR A 168 -10.59 -4.48 -6.24
N ARG A 169 -10.11 -4.61 -4.99
CA ARG A 169 -8.83 -5.29 -4.68
C ARG A 169 -8.74 -6.71 -5.22
N ASN A 170 -9.88 -7.38 -5.35
CA ASN A 170 -10.00 -8.78 -5.77
C ASN A 170 -10.11 -8.98 -7.29
N LEU A 171 -9.94 -7.94 -8.09
CA LEU A 171 -9.76 -8.09 -9.54
C LEU A 171 -8.37 -8.69 -9.81
N ASP A 172 -8.26 -9.56 -10.81
CA ASP A 172 -7.02 -10.23 -11.19
C ASP A 172 -6.24 -9.49 -12.31
N PHE A 173 -6.68 -8.27 -12.60
CA PHE A 173 -6.13 -7.33 -13.57
C PHE A 173 -6.08 -5.93 -12.97
N VAL A 174 -5.46 -4.97 -13.66
CA VAL A 174 -5.45 -3.55 -13.29
C VAL A 174 -6.27 -2.76 -14.31
N GLY A 175 -7.25 -1.99 -13.83
CA GLY A 175 -8.09 -1.12 -14.65
C GLY A 175 -8.06 0.33 -14.20
N THR A 176 -8.33 1.25 -15.12
CA THR A 176 -8.53 2.67 -14.83
C THR A 176 -9.98 2.90 -14.43
N LEU A 177 -10.20 3.45 -13.24
CA LEU A 177 -11.54 3.74 -12.73
C LEU A 177 -12.18 4.90 -13.50
N ALA A 178 -13.43 4.73 -13.91
CA ALA A 178 -14.15 5.74 -14.68
C ALA A 178 -14.47 6.97 -13.80
N PRO A 179 -14.33 8.21 -14.33
CA PRO A 179 -14.50 9.43 -13.54
C PRO A 179 -15.85 9.55 -12.82
N HIS A 180 -16.92 9.01 -13.37
CA HIS A 180 -18.25 9.08 -12.77
C HIS A 180 -18.34 8.29 -11.46
N VAL A 181 -17.47 7.30 -11.23
CA VAL A 181 -17.48 6.47 -10.02
C VAL A 181 -16.95 7.24 -8.80
N TYR A 182 -15.94 8.10 -9.00
CA TYR A 182 -15.34 8.89 -7.92
C TYR A 182 -15.69 10.38 -7.95
N SER A 183 -16.34 10.86 -9.01
CA SER A 183 -16.84 12.23 -9.13
C SER A 183 -18.29 12.29 -8.67
N LEU A 184 -18.56 12.33 -7.36
CA LEU A 184 -19.92 12.55 -6.86
C LEU A 184 -20.42 13.95 -7.25
N PRO A 185 -21.70 14.12 -7.67
CA PRO A 185 -22.32 15.42 -7.81
C PRO A 185 -22.39 16.09 -6.45
N GLY A 186 -21.57 17.11 -6.22
CA GLY A 186 -21.50 17.86 -4.95
C GLY A 186 -20.18 17.77 -4.21
N ALA A 187 -19.27 16.90 -4.55
CA ALA A 187 -17.90 16.97 -4.06
C ALA A 187 -17.19 18.17 -4.72
N ARG A 188 -16.96 19.23 -3.94
CA ARG A 188 -16.13 20.36 -4.40
C ARG A 188 -14.84 19.79 -4.94
N ARG A 189 -14.42 20.23 -6.09
CA ARG A 189 -13.14 19.91 -6.71
C ARG A 189 -12.03 20.21 -5.70
N GLY A 190 -11.68 19.20 -4.90
CA GLY A 190 -10.48 19.22 -4.07
C GLY A 190 -9.30 18.88 -4.97
N PRO A 191 -8.19 19.61 -4.88
CA PRO A 191 -6.99 19.24 -5.59
C PRO A 191 -6.40 17.98 -4.97
N ALA A 192 -5.81 17.17 -5.83
CA ALA A 192 -5.00 15.99 -5.54
C ALA A 192 -5.75 14.74 -5.03
N TRP A 193 -5.57 13.72 -5.77
CA TRP A 193 -5.92 12.32 -5.61
C TRP A 193 -5.58 11.80 -4.21
N PRO A 194 -6.50 11.07 -3.55
CA PRO A 194 -6.09 10.31 -2.38
C PRO A 194 -5.09 9.24 -2.82
N THR A 195 -3.89 9.31 -2.29
CA THR A 195 -2.93 8.22 -2.36
C THR A 195 -3.57 6.95 -1.81
N CYS A 196 -3.20 5.78 -2.29
CA CYS A 196 -3.68 4.45 -1.86
C CYS A 196 -3.68 4.22 -0.33
N HIS A 197 -3.12 5.13 0.44
CA HIS A 197 -3.00 5.08 1.89
C HIS A 197 -4.02 5.95 2.65
N ALA A 198 -5.07 6.49 2.01
CA ALA A 198 -6.07 7.32 2.67
C ALA A 198 -7.14 6.51 3.43
N TRP A 199 -6.77 5.35 4.01
CA TRP A 199 -7.72 4.52 4.72
C TRP A 199 -7.40 4.38 6.20
N CYS A 200 -7.96 5.26 7.00
CA CYS A 200 -8.33 5.05 8.40
C CYS A 200 -9.30 6.15 8.85
N ARG A 201 -10.56 6.01 8.52
CA ARG A 201 -11.65 6.66 9.25
C ARG A 201 -12.78 5.67 9.45
N SER A 202 -12.76 4.99 10.55
CA SER A 202 -13.93 4.48 11.22
C SER A 202 -13.77 4.67 12.72
N ASP A 203 -13.83 5.93 13.16
CA ASP A 203 -14.29 6.28 14.49
C ASP A 203 -15.45 7.24 14.31
N ALA A 204 -16.56 6.70 13.85
CA ALA A 204 -17.85 7.33 14.01
C ALA A 204 -18.26 7.14 15.48
N GLY A 205 -18.29 8.25 16.17
CA GLY A 205 -18.57 8.46 17.56
C GLY A 205 -19.55 7.53 18.23
N SER A 206 -19.14 6.99 19.33
CA SER A 206 -20.04 6.60 20.40
C SER A 206 -20.67 7.86 20.99
N PRO A 207 -21.99 7.88 21.24
CA PRO A 207 -22.63 9.02 21.88
C PRO A 207 -22.16 9.14 23.35
N PRO A 208 -22.11 10.35 23.89
CA PRO A 208 -21.70 10.55 25.26
C PRO A 208 -22.75 9.92 26.20
N HIS A 209 -22.32 9.01 27.05
CA HIS A 209 -23.08 8.56 28.19
C HIS A 209 -23.27 9.73 29.15
N SER A 210 -24.50 10.13 29.32
CA SER A 210 -24.93 11.03 30.39
C SER A 210 -24.80 10.29 31.71
N ASP A 211 -23.77 10.61 32.46
CA ASP A 211 -23.60 10.21 33.87
C ASP A 211 -24.44 11.12 34.78
N SER A 212 -25.58 10.59 35.21
CA SER A 212 -26.30 11.14 36.32
C SER A 212 -25.84 10.45 37.63
N LEU A 213 -24.84 11.00 38.25
CA LEU A 213 -24.47 10.66 39.61
C LEU A 213 -25.56 11.20 40.54
N ARG A 214 -26.33 10.31 41.17
CA ARG A 214 -27.10 10.59 42.38
C ARG A 214 -26.48 9.83 43.55
N ASP A 215 -26.12 10.62 44.52
CA ASP A 215 -25.87 10.40 45.93
C ASP A 215 -26.16 9.02 46.53
N ARG A 216 -25.17 8.43 47.19
CA ARG A 216 -25.35 7.52 48.33
C ARG A 216 -24.42 7.91 49.48
N PRO A 217 -24.97 8.00 50.72
CA PRO A 217 -24.22 8.39 51.89
C PRO A 217 -23.33 7.23 52.46
N PRO A 218 -22.38 7.55 53.34
CA PRO A 218 -21.39 6.60 53.87
C PRO A 218 -21.97 5.68 54.95
N ALA A 219 -21.60 4.41 54.90
CA ALA A 219 -21.85 3.44 55.98
C ALA A 219 -20.66 3.41 56.94
N SER A 220 -20.98 3.58 58.23
CA SER A 220 -20.07 3.54 59.38
C SER A 220 -19.60 2.12 59.75
N PRO A 221 -18.52 2.02 60.56
CA PRO A 221 -17.76 0.77 60.75
C PRO A 221 -18.30 -0.12 61.90
N ARG A 222 -18.05 -1.43 61.71
CA ARG A 222 -17.81 -2.36 62.82
C ARG A 222 -16.80 -3.45 62.42
#